data_8d26606b4520e2af7c0119453cbdf941
#
_entry.id   8d26606b4520e2af7c0119453cbdf941
#
_cell.length_a   1.000
_cell.length_b   1.000
_cell.length_c   1.000
_cell.angle_alpha   90.00
_cell.angle_beta   90.00
_cell.angle_gamma   90.00
#
_symmetry.space_group_name_H-M   'P 1'
#
loop_
_entity.id
_entity.type
_entity.pdbx_description
1 polymer ?
#
loop_
_entity_poly.entity_id
_entity_poly.type
_entity_poly.pdbx_seq_one_letter_code
_entity_poly.pdbx_strand_id
1 'polypeptide(L)'
;MSKADELRLLREAIKNFPDALAVWSRDGQLVACSDAYARLAAAAPISEAAEYQSADGRWLRRSVRALDDGGRIELLADISDLRRAEQASRFVAYHDSLTGLPNRRLLDDRLRQAIRLAQRRDRMVATLLVHLDDFGRVNDTLGDGAADTVLREVAERLTRCVRKADTLARAAVDEFALVVCDLKDAADCRVVAEKVTQALAPEFRVGGRTLRLKASIGVSLFPADGGDGEALLRSADAARYRARQLRR
;
A
#
# COMPACT_ATOMS: atom_id res chain seq x y z
N MET A 1 -13.00 -45.30 36.84
CA MET A 1 -11.86 -44.99 35.96
C MET A 1 -10.66 -44.77 36.85
N SER A 2 -9.54 -45.41 36.59
CA SER A 2 -8.34 -45.17 37.38
C SER A 2 -7.72 -43.82 37.08
N LYS A 3 -6.97 -43.26 38.05
CA LYS A 3 -6.24 -42.00 37.84
C LYS A 3 -5.26 -42.07 36.66
N ALA A 4 -4.76 -43.26 36.34
CA ALA A 4 -3.92 -43.53 35.20
C ALA A 4 -4.69 -43.47 33.88
N ASP A 5 -5.96 -43.95 33.85
CA ASP A 5 -6.83 -43.88 32.66
C ASP A 5 -7.23 -42.42 32.35
N GLU A 6 -7.51 -41.62 33.38
CA GLU A 6 -7.81 -40.20 33.25
C GLU A 6 -6.62 -39.41 32.65
N LEU A 7 -5.42 -39.63 33.16
CA LEU A 7 -4.19 -39.00 32.64
C LEU A 7 -3.90 -39.41 31.21
N ARG A 8 -4.16 -40.66 30.84
CA ARG A 8 -4.00 -41.13 29.46
C ARG A 8 -4.98 -40.45 28.52
N LEU A 9 -6.25 -40.37 28.90
CA LEU A 9 -7.29 -39.69 28.13
C LEU A 9 -6.99 -38.19 27.94
N LEU A 10 -6.55 -37.51 29.01
CA LEU A 10 -6.17 -36.10 28.93
C LEU A 10 -4.98 -35.86 27.98
N ARG A 11 -3.94 -36.70 28.03
CA ARG A 11 -2.81 -36.61 27.10
C ARG A 11 -3.23 -36.87 25.67
N GLU A 12 -4.12 -37.80 25.43
CA GLU A 12 -4.64 -38.14 24.12
C GLU A 12 -5.52 -36.99 23.57
N ALA A 13 -6.33 -36.36 24.42
CA ALA A 13 -7.10 -35.17 24.07
C ALA A 13 -6.19 -33.98 23.70
N ILE A 14 -5.13 -33.74 24.48
CA ILE A 14 -4.14 -32.68 24.17
C ILE A 14 -3.42 -32.99 22.86
N LYS A 15 -2.99 -34.24 22.66
CA LYS A 15 -2.28 -34.63 21.43
C LYS A 15 -3.11 -34.37 20.18
N ASN A 16 -4.40 -34.67 20.23
CA ASN A 16 -5.33 -34.48 19.10
C ASN A 16 -5.99 -33.11 19.08
N PHE A 17 -5.55 -32.16 19.92
CA PHE A 17 -6.08 -30.80 19.89
C PHE A 17 -5.74 -30.13 18.56
N PRO A 18 -6.73 -29.50 17.90
CA PRO A 18 -6.54 -28.98 16.54
C PRO A 18 -5.51 -27.85 16.46
N ASP A 19 -5.47 -26.99 17.47
CA ASP A 19 -4.53 -25.90 17.57
C ASP A 19 -3.18 -26.33 18.17
N ALA A 20 -2.15 -25.52 17.93
CA ALA A 20 -0.83 -25.78 18.48
C ALA A 20 -0.76 -25.40 19.97
N LEU A 21 -0.96 -26.37 20.82
CA LEU A 21 -1.02 -26.25 22.28
C LEU A 21 0.10 -27.05 22.94
N ALA A 22 0.77 -26.44 23.92
CA ALA A 22 1.72 -27.12 24.82
C ALA A 22 1.43 -26.78 26.27
N VAL A 23 1.67 -27.77 27.12
CA VAL A 23 1.57 -27.67 28.59
C VAL A 23 2.96 -27.87 29.17
N TRP A 24 3.39 -26.97 30.01
CA TRP A 24 4.70 -26.97 30.64
C TRP A 24 4.57 -27.04 32.15
N SER A 25 5.45 -27.80 32.78
CA SER A 25 5.55 -27.85 34.24
C SER A 25 6.15 -26.55 34.80
N ARG A 26 6.08 -26.41 36.13
CA ARG A 26 6.74 -25.33 36.87
C ARG A 26 8.26 -25.26 36.61
N ASP A 27 8.89 -26.41 36.42
CA ASP A 27 10.34 -26.53 36.18
C ASP A 27 10.70 -26.33 34.68
N GLY A 28 9.74 -25.92 33.86
CA GLY A 28 9.96 -25.66 32.43
C GLY A 28 10.09 -26.90 31.56
N GLN A 29 9.61 -28.07 32.05
CA GLN A 29 9.57 -29.30 31.25
C GLN A 29 8.27 -29.40 30.47
N LEU A 30 8.34 -29.85 29.22
CA LEU A 30 7.16 -30.10 28.39
C LEU A 30 6.42 -31.34 28.93
N VAL A 31 5.21 -31.16 29.44
CA VAL A 31 4.37 -32.21 29.98
C VAL A 31 3.56 -32.92 28.89
N ALA A 32 2.97 -32.13 28.01
CA ALA A 32 2.20 -32.60 26.87
C ALA A 32 2.12 -31.52 25.78
N CYS A 33 1.98 -31.93 24.53
CA CYS A 33 1.68 -31.00 23.46
C CYS A 33 0.81 -31.66 22.37
N SER A 34 0.14 -30.81 21.58
CA SER A 34 -0.60 -31.27 20.41
C SER A 34 0.37 -31.61 19.27
N ASP A 35 -0.08 -32.44 18.32
CA ASP A 35 0.67 -32.74 17.12
C ASP A 35 0.90 -31.47 16.26
N ALA A 36 -0.03 -30.51 16.32
CA ALA A 36 0.11 -29.21 15.69
C ALA A 36 1.27 -28.39 16.29
N TYR A 37 1.38 -28.36 17.63
CA TYR A 37 2.49 -27.70 18.33
C TYR A 37 3.82 -28.35 18.00
N ALA A 38 3.90 -29.67 18.06
CA ALA A 38 5.12 -30.42 17.77
C ALA A 38 5.64 -30.13 16.35
N ARG A 39 4.76 -30.05 15.35
CA ARG A 39 5.12 -29.68 13.98
C ARG A 39 5.66 -28.27 13.88
N LEU A 40 5.01 -27.29 14.54
CA LEU A 40 5.46 -25.90 14.51
C LEU A 40 6.80 -25.72 15.24
N ALA A 41 6.95 -26.35 16.40
CA ALA A 41 8.18 -26.29 17.18
C ALA A 41 9.37 -26.99 16.49
N ALA A 42 9.13 -28.05 15.72
CA ALA A 42 10.16 -28.73 14.95
C ALA A 42 10.64 -27.90 13.74
N ALA A 43 9.78 -27.06 13.19
CA ALA A 43 10.10 -26.24 12.01
C ALA A 43 10.97 -25.03 12.34
N ALA A 44 10.90 -24.49 13.56
CA ALA A 44 11.69 -23.33 13.99
C ALA A 44 11.69 -23.17 15.51
N PRO A 45 12.77 -22.57 16.09
CA PRO A 45 12.78 -22.24 17.50
C PRO A 45 11.64 -21.25 17.81
N ILE A 46 10.93 -21.53 18.93
CA ILE A 46 9.82 -20.69 19.37
C ILE A 46 10.40 -19.42 20.02
N SER A 47 10.02 -18.28 19.48
CA SER A 47 10.40 -16.99 20.04
C SER A 47 9.59 -16.63 21.29
N GLU A 48 10.19 -15.94 22.24
CA GLU A 48 9.48 -15.38 23.40
C GLU A 48 8.58 -14.18 23.03
N ALA A 49 8.74 -13.61 21.86
CA ALA A 49 7.89 -12.53 21.38
C ALA A 49 6.43 -12.99 21.19
N ALA A 50 5.49 -12.10 21.48
CA ALA A 50 4.07 -12.37 21.30
C ALA A 50 3.68 -12.68 19.84
N GLU A 51 4.35 -12.03 18.89
CA GLU A 51 4.23 -12.31 17.46
C GLU A 51 5.62 -12.28 16.83
N TYR A 52 5.90 -13.25 15.98
CA TYR A 52 7.20 -13.37 15.31
C TYR A 52 7.07 -14.10 13.98
N GLN A 53 8.06 -13.92 13.12
CA GLN A 53 8.18 -14.68 11.90
C GLN A 53 9.09 -15.89 12.13
N SER A 54 8.60 -17.08 11.86
CA SER A 54 9.37 -18.30 11.93
C SER A 54 10.36 -18.43 10.76
N ALA A 55 11.34 -19.32 10.88
CA ALA A 55 12.37 -19.51 9.85
C ALA A 55 11.82 -19.95 8.49
N ASP A 56 10.65 -20.62 8.46
CA ASP A 56 9.94 -20.99 7.24
C ASP A 56 9.03 -19.88 6.67
N GLY A 57 9.10 -18.68 7.27
CA GLY A 57 8.40 -17.48 6.78
C GLY A 57 6.97 -17.30 7.30
N ARG A 58 6.43 -18.21 8.12
CA ARG A 58 5.10 -18.07 8.72
C ARG A 58 5.10 -17.06 9.86
N TRP A 59 4.02 -16.31 9.99
CA TRP A 59 3.78 -15.46 11.16
C TRP A 59 3.06 -16.24 12.23
N LEU A 60 3.67 -16.34 13.41
CA LEU A 60 3.12 -17.05 14.55
C LEU A 60 2.82 -16.06 15.68
N ARG A 61 1.65 -16.25 16.31
CA ARG A 61 1.27 -15.56 17.56
C ARG A 61 1.39 -16.55 18.70
N ARG A 62 2.20 -16.19 19.68
CA ARG A 62 2.39 -16.93 20.91
C ARG A 62 1.54 -16.34 22.02
N SER A 63 0.73 -17.16 22.68
CA SER A 63 -0.04 -16.80 23.87
C SER A 63 0.35 -17.73 25.00
N VAL A 64 0.68 -17.18 26.15
CA VAL A 64 1.07 -17.95 27.34
C VAL A 64 0.11 -17.63 28.49
N ARG A 65 -0.39 -18.67 29.15
CA ARG A 65 -1.21 -18.54 30.34
C ARG A 65 -0.57 -19.34 31.48
N ALA A 66 -0.32 -18.69 32.61
CA ALA A 66 0.15 -19.35 33.81
C ALA A 66 -0.97 -20.24 34.42
N LEU A 67 -0.57 -21.37 35.02
CA LEU A 67 -1.42 -22.27 35.80
C LEU A 67 -1.19 -22.02 37.27
N ASP A 68 -2.17 -22.40 38.11
CA ASP A 68 -2.14 -22.21 39.57
C ASP A 68 -1.01 -22.98 40.27
N ASP A 69 -0.54 -24.05 39.66
CA ASP A 69 0.59 -24.88 40.16
C ASP A 69 1.97 -24.34 39.76
N GLY A 70 2.00 -23.18 39.06
CA GLY A 70 3.21 -22.56 38.53
C GLY A 70 3.64 -23.09 37.19
N GLY A 71 2.91 -24.01 36.58
CA GLY A 71 3.05 -24.41 35.19
C GLY A 71 2.51 -23.33 34.21
N ARG A 72 2.55 -23.64 32.93
CA ARG A 72 1.98 -22.74 31.89
C ARG A 72 1.40 -23.53 30.73
N ILE A 73 0.39 -22.94 30.11
CA ILE A 73 -0.11 -23.36 28.80
C ILE A 73 0.41 -22.35 27.78
N GLU A 74 0.87 -22.89 26.68
CA GLU A 74 1.35 -22.11 25.53
C GLU A 74 0.54 -22.48 24.29
N LEU A 75 0.04 -21.48 23.59
CA LEU A 75 -0.67 -21.59 22.32
C LEU A 75 0.12 -20.90 21.24
N LEU A 76 0.30 -21.56 20.11
CA LEU A 76 0.85 -20.98 18.89
C LEU A 76 -0.23 -20.97 17.82
N ALA A 77 -0.56 -19.81 17.31
CA ALA A 77 -1.48 -19.63 16.20
C ALA A 77 -0.73 -19.15 14.96
N ASP A 78 -0.93 -19.82 13.83
CA ASP A 78 -0.48 -19.32 12.54
C ASP A 78 -1.40 -18.16 12.13
N ILE A 79 -0.83 -16.96 12.10
CA ILE A 79 -1.51 -15.72 11.73
C ILE A 79 -1.07 -15.20 10.35
N SER A 80 -0.44 -16.03 9.53
CA SER A 80 0.06 -15.64 8.21
C SER A 80 -1.05 -15.14 7.31
N ASP A 81 -2.20 -15.82 7.28
CA ASP A 81 -3.36 -15.40 6.49
C ASP A 81 -3.95 -14.09 7.01
N LEU A 82 -4.05 -13.92 8.33
CA LEU A 82 -4.51 -12.68 8.94
C LEU A 82 -3.58 -11.51 8.56
N ARG A 83 -2.27 -11.71 8.68
CA ARG A 83 -1.27 -10.69 8.30
C ARG A 83 -1.34 -10.34 6.81
N ARG A 84 -1.50 -11.34 5.94
CA ARG A 84 -1.70 -11.09 4.50
C ARG A 84 -2.96 -10.30 4.22
N ALA A 85 -4.06 -10.66 4.85
CA ALA A 85 -5.33 -9.95 4.72
C ALA A 85 -5.25 -8.51 5.24
N GLU A 86 -4.60 -8.28 6.39
CA GLU A 86 -4.36 -6.93 6.93
C GLU A 86 -3.49 -6.09 5.99
N GLN A 87 -2.42 -6.66 5.44
CA GLN A 87 -1.54 -5.97 4.48
C GLN A 87 -2.27 -5.64 3.19
N ALA A 88 -3.04 -6.58 2.65
CA ALA A 88 -3.86 -6.37 1.46
C ALA A 88 -4.91 -5.26 1.71
N SER A 89 -5.60 -5.30 2.85
CA SER A 89 -6.57 -4.28 3.25
C SER A 89 -5.92 -2.89 3.37
N ARG A 90 -4.75 -2.81 4.00
CA ARG A 90 -3.98 -1.56 4.10
C ARG A 90 -3.54 -1.07 2.73
N PHE A 91 -3.09 -1.97 1.86
CA PHE A 91 -2.69 -1.60 0.50
C PHE A 91 -3.85 -0.98 -0.27
N VAL A 92 -5.02 -1.63 -0.31
CA VAL A 92 -6.23 -1.12 -0.98
C VAL A 92 -6.72 0.19 -0.37
N ALA A 93 -6.57 0.39 0.95
CA ALA A 93 -6.96 1.63 1.62
C ALA A 93 -6.14 2.86 1.17
N TYR A 94 -4.91 2.66 0.66
CA TYR A 94 -3.98 3.74 0.31
C TYR A 94 -3.48 3.73 -1.14
N HIS A 95 -3.81 2.68 -1.91
CA HIS A 95 -3.37 2.55 -3.30
C HIS A 95 -4.57 2.28 -4.22
N ASP A 96 -4.42 2.67 -5.46
CA ASP A 96 -5.33 2.34 -6.55
C ASP A 96 -5.10 0.90 -7.00
N SER A 97 -6.14 0.09 -7.02
CA SER A 97 -6.04 -1.35 -7.31
C SER A 97 -5.66 -1.67 -8.75
N LEU A 98 -5.92 -0.75 -9.70
CA LEU A 98 -5.63 -0.94 -11.11
C LEU A 98 -4.15 -0.68 -11.42
N THR A 99 -3.63 0.44 -10.91
CA THR A 99 -2.29 0.94 -11.27
C THR A 99 -1.24 0.68 -10.19
N GLY A 100 -1.64 0.33 -8.97
CA GLY A 100 -0.75 0.19 -7.82
C GLY A 100 -0.21 1.52 -7.28
N LEU A 101 -0.53 2.63 -7.90
CA LEU A 101 -0.11 3.96 -7.44
C LEU A 101 -0.81 4.36 -6.13
N PRO A 102 -0.26 5.28 -5.35
CA PRO A 102 -0.99 5.99 -4.31
C PRO A 102 -2.36 6.44 -4.79
N ASN A 103 -3.40 6.21 -3.97
CA ASN A 103 -4.73 6.74 -4.23
C ASN A 103 -4.88 8.17 -3.69
N ARG A 104 -6.04 8.77 -3.84
CA ARG A 104 -6.36 10.13 -3.37
C ARG A 104 -6.02 10.32 -1.88
N ARG A 105 -6.33 9.33 -1.04
CA ARG A 105 -6.07 9.42 0.41
C ARG A 105 -4.58 9.51 0.73
N LEU A 106 -3.77 8.68 0.08
CA LEU A 106 -2.32 8.71 0.28
C LEU A 106 -1.69 9.97 -0.33
N LEU A 107 -2.22 10.45 -1.47
CA LEU A 107 -1.82 11.73 -2.07
C LEU A 107 -1.99 12.88 -1.08
N ASP A 108 -3.17 13.00 -0.46
CA ASP A 108 -3.49 14.08 0.49
C ASP A 108 -2.56 14.04 1.73
N ASP A 109 -2.22 12.86 2.22
CA ASP A 109 -1.27 12.70 3.31
C ASP A 109 0.16 13.11 2.91
N ARG A 110 0.63 12.63 1.75
CA ARG A 110 1.96 12.96 1.21
C ARG A 110 2.12 14.46 0.92
N LEU A 111 1.09 15.08 0.38
CA LEU A 111 1.10 16.52 0.09
C LEU A 111 1.20 17.33 1.39
N ARG A 112 0.42 16.96 2.43
CA ARG A 112 0.55 17.59 3.76
C ARG A 112 1.94 17.44 4.36
N GLN A 113 2.55 16.26 4.22
CA GLN A 113 3.92 16.01 4.69
C GLN A 113 4.93 16.86 3.92
N ALA A 114 4.82 16.92 2.59
CA ALA A 114 5.69 17.71 1.73
C ALA A 114 5.66 19.20 2.09
N ILE A 115 4.46 19.77 2.27
CA ILE A 115 4.29 21.17 2.67
C ILE A 115 4.96 21.45 4.03
N ARG A 116 4.73 20.59 5.05
CA ARG A 116 5.36 20.76 6.37
C ARG A 116 6.89 20.73 6.30
N LEU A 117 7.45 19.86 5.46
CA LEU A 117 8.90 19.78 5.27
C LEU A 117 9.43 21.00 4.52
N ALA A 118 8.72 21.46 3.49
CA ALA A 118 9.06 22.64 2.71
C ALA A 118 9.08 23.91 3.56
N GLN A 119 8.07 24.09 4.42
CA GLN A 119 8.02 25.21 5.39
C GLN A 119 9.26 25.27 6.30
N ARG A 120 9.71 24.10 6.80
CA ARG A 120 10.89 24.02 7.69
C ARG A 120 12.21 24.28 6.99
N ARG A 121 12.28 24.04 5.68
CA ARG A 121 13.52 24.09 4.89
C ARG A 121 13.59 25.29 3.95
N ASP A 122 12.58 26.15 3.98
CA ASP A 122 12.41 27.26 3.03
C ASP A 122 12.52 26.76 1.58
N ARG A 123 11.66 25.78 1.27
CA ARG A 123 11.58 25.14 -0.05
C ARG A 123 10.16 25.23 -0.60
N MET A 124 10.04 24.97 -1.90
CA MET A 124 8.76 24.91 -2.60
C MET A 124 8.32 23.47 -2.84
N VAL A 125 7.02 23.29 -3.00
CA VAL A 125 6.38 22.05 -3.45
C VAL A 125 5.52 22.38 -4.66
N ALA A 126 5.67 21.63 -5.75
CA ALA A 126 4.73 21.71 -6.85
C ALA A 126 3.71 20.58 -6.80
N THR A 127 2.46 20.92 -7.07
CA THR A 127 1.39 19.96 -7.32
C THR A 127 0.97 20.05 -8.77
N LEU A 128 1.06 18.94 -9.50
CA LEU A 128 0.61 18.84 -10.88
C LEU A 128 -0.61 17.93 -10.94
N LEU A 129 -1.71 18.41 -11.52
CA LEU A 129 -2.87 17.60 -11.87
C LEU A 129 -2.84 17.30 -13.36
N VAL A 130 -2.89 16.03 -13.71
CA VAL A 130 -2.86 15.52 -15.08
C VAL A 130 -4.17 14.80 -15.34
N HIS A 131 -4.98 15.33 -16.21
CA HIS A 131 -6.26 14.75 -16.63
C HIS A 131 -6.14 14.24 -18.06
N LEU A 132 -6.58 13.02 -18.31
CA LEU A 132 -6.63 12.44 -19.66
C LEU A 132 -7.89 12.94 -20.38
N ASP A 133 -7.71 13.80 -21.38
CA ASP A 133 -8.83 14.41 -22.08
C ASP A 133 -9.62 13.36 -22.86
N ASP A 134 -10.95 13.43 -22.73
CA ASP A 134 -11.92 12.57 -23.42
C ASP A 134 -11.70 11.06 -23.21
N PHE A 135 -11.11 10.65 -22.07
CA PHE A 135 -10.81 9.26 -21.75
C PHE A 135 -12.07 8.37 -21.69
N GLY A 136 -13.24 8.92 -21.32
CA GLY A 136 -14.51 8.20 -21.40
C GLY A 136 -14.79 7.60 -22.78
N ARG A 137 -14.42 8.32 -23.88
CA ARG A 137 -14.57 7.80 -25.25
C ARG A 137 -13.66 6.61 -25.54
N VAL A 138 -12.51 6.50 -24.85
CA VAL A 138 -11.64 5.32 -24.98
C VAL A 138 -12.37 4.10 -24.40
N ASN A 139 -12.97 4.28 -23.25
CA ASN A 139 -13.78 3.24 -22.59
C ASN A 139 -14.97 2.81 -23.44
N ASP A 140 -15.74 3.78 -23.95
CA ASP A 140 -16.92 3.53 -24.80
C ASP A 140 -16.57 2.82 -26.12
N THR A 141 -15.36 3.08 -26.67
CA THR A 141 -14.96 2.59 -28.00
C THR A 141 -14.20 1.26 -27.94
N LEU A 142 -13.38 1.04 -26.91
CA LEU A 142 -12.46 -0.08 -26.79
C LEU A 142 -12.83 -1.06 -25.67
N GLY A 143 -13.75 -0.68 -24.79
CA GLY A 143 -14.18 -1.46 -23.62
C GLY A 143 -13.24 -1.33 -22.42
N ASP A 144 -13.73 -1.74 -21.24
CA ASP A 144 -13.06 -1.56 -19.94
C ASP A 144 -11.64 -2.15 -19.90
N GLY A 145 -11.43 -3.35 -20.43
CA GLY A 145 -10.12 -4.03 -20.39
C GLY A 145 -9.04 -3.30 -21.18
N ALA A 146 -9.42 -2.65 -22.29
CA ALA A 146 -8.52 -1.82 -23.08
C ALA A 146 -8.20 -0.51 -22.36
N ALA A 147 -9.20 0.14 -21.79
CA ALA A 147 -9.06 1.35 -21.00
C ALA A 147 -8.14 1.10 -19.77
N ASP A 148 -8.31 0.00 -19.08
CA ASP A 148 -7.45 -0.43 -17.97
C ASP A 148 -5.99 -0.59 -18.40
N THR A 149 -5.75 -1.17 -19.57
CA THR A 149 -4.40 -1.33 -20.13
C THR A 149 -3.75 0.02 -20.41
N VAL A 150 -4.52 0.96 -20.98
CA VAL A 150 -4.06 2.33 -21.21
C VAL A 150 -3.71 3.03 -19.90
N LEU A 151 -4.56 2.91 -18.87
CA LEU A 151 -4.31 3.54 -17.56
C LEU A 151 -3.04 2.99 -16.87
N ARG A 152 -2.79 1.68 -16.98
CA ARG A 152 -1.55 1.07 -16.47
C ARG A 152 -0.32 1.62 -17.22
N GLU A 153 -0.39 1.73 -18.54
CA GLU A 153 0.70 2.29 -19.35
C GLU A 153 0.92 3.78 -19.05
N VAL A 154 -0.13 4.57 -18.86
CA VAL A 154 -0.03 5.97 -18.40
C VAL A 154 0.69 6.03 -17.04
N ALA A 155 0.29 5.21 -16.09
CA ALA A 155 0.91 5.14 -14.77
C ALA A 155 2.42 4.81 -14.86
N GLU A 156 2.80 3.84 -15.69
CA GLU A 156 4.20 3.48 -15.92
C GLU A 156 5.01 4.62 -16.55
N ARG A 157 4.46 5.28 -17.58
CA ARG A 157 5.10 6.41 -18.22
C ARG A 157 5.30 7.58 -17.26
N LEU A 158 4.29 7.92 -16.47
CA LEU A 158 4.37 8.99 -15.48
C LEU A 158 5.32 8.66 -14.32
N THR A 159 5.43 7.39 -13.92
CA THR A 159 6.37 6.96 -12.87
C THR A 159 7.82 7.27 -13.25
N ARG A 160 8.15 7.23 -14.54
CA ARG A 160 9.50 7.58 -15.03
C ARG A 160 9.78 9.09 -15.01
N CYS A 161 8.75 9.93 -14.84
CA CYS A 161 8.88 11.37 -14.76
C CYS A 161 9.23 11.89 -13.37
N VAL A 162 9.02 11.08 -12.32
CA VAL A 162 9.17 11.46 -10.91
C VAL A 162 10.37 10.78 -10.26
N ARG A 163 10.94 11.43 -9.24
CA ARG A 163 12.03 10.89 -8.41
C ARG A 163 11.44 10.09 -7.23
N LYS A 164 12.25 9.31 -6.57
CA LYS A 164 11.86 8.54 -5.36
C LYS A 164 11.30 9.43 -4.23
N ALA A 165 11.72 10.68 -4.14
CA ALA A 165 11.26 11.65 -3.16
C ALA A 165 9.89 12.27 -3.52
N ASP A 166 9.50 12.22 -4.80
CA ASP A 166 8.25 12.74 -5.30
C ASP A 166 7.13 11.70 -5.11
N THR A 167 5.90 12.15 -5.24
CA THR A 167 4.74 11.26 -5.20
C THR A 167 3.99 11.36 -6.53
N LEU A 168 3.72 10.22 -7.15
CA LEU A 168 2.73 10.07 -8.21
C LEU A 168 1.54 9.31 -7.64
N ALA A 169 0.34 9.79 -7.88
CA ALA A 169 -0.90 9.18 -7.43
C ALA A 169 -1.93 9.13 -8.55
N ARG A 170 -2.85 8.18 -8.50
CA ARG A 170 -4.08 8.20 -9.28
C ARG A 170 -5.20 8.76 -8.40
N ALA A 171 -5.60 10.01 -8.70
CA ALA A 171 -6.53 10.77 -7.85
C ALA A 171 -8.01 10.49 -8.18
N ALA A 172 -8.32 10.15 -9.45
CA ALA A 172 -9.64 9.77 -9.94
C ALA A 172 -9.50 8.78 -11.12
N VAL A 173 -10.59 8.47 -11.80
CA VAL A 173 -10.64 7.45 -12.88
C VAL A 173 -9.62 7.74 -13.98
N ASP A 174 -9.54 8.99 -14.43
CA ASP A 174 -8.71 9.49 -15.53
C ASP A 174 -7.82 10.66 -15.09
N GLU A 175 -7.60 10.80 -13.77
CA GLU A 175 -6.82 11.88 -13.18
C GLU A 175 -5.63 11.35 -12.38
N PHE A 176 -4.45 11.85 -12.70
CA PHE A 176 -3.22 11.60 -11.99
C PHE A 176 -2.72 12.89 -11.33
N ALA A 177 -2.06 12.75 -10.20
CA ALA A 177 -1.49 13.87 -9.46
C ALA A 177 -0.03 13.60 -9.11
N LEU A 178 0.81 14.60 -9.29
CA LEU A 178 2.21 14.55 -8.89
C LEU A 178 2.46 15.58 -7.79
N VAL A 179 3.19 15.19 -6.76
CA VAL A 179 3.73 16.07 -5.73
C VAL A 179 5.24 16.07 -5.88
N VAL A 180 5.79 17.18 -6.35
CA VAL A 180 7.23 17.35 -6.56
C VAL A 180 7.80 18.14 -5.38
N CYS A 181 8.71 17.51 -4.67
CA CYS A 181 9.22 17.99 -3.39
C CYS A 181 10.58 18.72 -3.53
N ASP A 182 10.89 19.55 -2.52
CA ASP A 182 12.22 20.14 -2.31
C ASP A 182 12.69 20.99 -3.51
N LEU A 183 11.78 21.75 -4.13
CA LEU A 183 12.11 22.64 -5.22
C LEU A 183 12.79 23.91 -4.69
N LYS A 184 13.82 24.38 -5.41
CA LYS A 184 14.52 25.63 -5.12
C LYS A 184 13.99 26.78 -5.97
N ASP A 185 13.54 26.46 -7.18
CA ASP A 185 13.04 27.42 -8.15
C ASP A 185 11.70 26.94 -8.75
N ALA A 186 10.80 27.87 -9.01
CA ALA A 186 9.57 27.62 -9.71
C ALA A 186 9.79 27.07 -11.15
N ALA A 187 10.92 27.40 -11.77
CA ALA A 187 11.28 26.87 -13.08
C ALA A 187 11.47 25.35 -13.08
N ASP A 188 11.88 24.76 -11.95
CA ASP A 188 12.08 23.31 -11.82
C ASP A 188 10.77 22.53 -12.09
N CYS A 189 9.61 23.09 -11.72
CA CYS A 189 8.33 22.44 -11.95
C CYS A 189 7.94 22.39 -13.44
N ARG A 190 8.39 23.35 -14.25
CA ARG A 190 8.17 23.35 -15.71
C ARG A 190 8.86 22.16 -16.35
N VAL A 191 10.07 21.86 -15.93
CA VAL A 191 10.82 20.69 -16.41
C VAL A 191 10.04 19.39 -16.15
N VAL A 192 9.40 19.27 -15.00
CA VAL A 192 8.57 18.10 -14.69
C VAL A 192 7.30 18.08 -15.55
N ALA A 193 6.62 19.22 -15.71
CA ALA A 193 5.43 19.31 -16.57
C ALA A 193 5.74 18.98 -18.04
N GLU A 194 6.88 19.44 -18.56
CA GLU A 194 7.36 19.11 -19.90
C GLU A 194 7.67 17.61 -20.04
N LYS A 195 8.35 17.01 -19.07
CA LYS A 195 8.59 15.55 -19.05
C LYS A 195 7.28 14.77 -19.07
N VAL A 196 6.30 15.15 -18.26
CA VAL A 196 4.97 14.53 -18.24
C VAL A 196 4.30 14.64 -19.63
N THR A 197 4.34 15.82 -20.24
CA THR A 197 3.79 16.05 -21.58
C THR A 197 4.48 15.16 -22.62
N GLN A 198 5.82 15.09 -22.60
CA GLN A 198 6.61 14.27 -23.52
C GLN A 198 6.38 12.77 -23.30
N ALA A 199 6.20 12.33 -22.05
CA ALA A 199 5.94 10.93 -21.73
C ALA A 199 4.58 10.45 -22.25
N LEU A 200 3.58 11.34 -22.29
CA LEU A 200 2.23 11.02 -22.77
C LEU A 200 2.04 11.23 -24.28
N ALA A 201 2.96 11.93 -24.96
CA ALA A 201 2.88 12.24 -26.38
C ALA A 201 2.96 10.98 -27.30
N PRO A 202 3.77 9.95 -27.01
CA PRO A 202 3.80 8.74 -27.83
C PRO A 202 2.48 7.98 -27.80
N GLU A 203 2.15 7.35 -28.93
CA GLU A 203 0.94 6.55 -29.08
C GLU A 203 0.88 5.38 -28.08
N PHE A 204 -0.34 5.02 -27.72
CA PHE A 204 -0.66 3.84 -26.92
C PHE A 204 -1.15 2.74 -27.84
N ARG A 205 -0.66 1.51 -27.66
CA ARG A 205 -1.04 0.35 -28.46
C ARG A 205 -1.85 -0.64 -27.63
N VAL A 206 -3.14 -0.75 -27.93
CA VAL A 206 -4.04 -1.60 -27.16
C VAL A 206 -4.96 -2.36 -28.12
N GLY A 207 -5.04 -3.68 -27.96
CA GLY A 207 -5.91 -4.53 -28.77
C GLY A 207 -5.66 -4.44 -30.27
N GLY A 208 -4.40 -4.24 -30.70
CA GLY A 208 -4.05 -4.07 -32.12
C GLY A 208 -4.40 -2.69 -32.68
N ARG A 209 -4.92 -1.77 -31.89
CA ARG A 209 -5.23 -0.41 -32.27
C ARG A 209 -4.21 0.57 -31.69
N THR A 210 -4.04 1.68 -32.38
CA THR A 210 -3.18 2.79 -31.95
C THR A 210 -4.05 3.95 -31.50
N LEU A 211 -3.77 4.47 -30.30
CA LEU A 211 -4.51 5.55 -29.67
C LEU A 211 -3.57 6.70 -29.31
N ARG A 212 -3.97 7.93 -29.59
CA ARG A 212 -3.32 9.14 -29.06
C ARG A 212 -4.19 9.74 -27.97
N LEU A 213 -3.62 9.89 -26.78
CA LEU A 213 -4.26 10.57 -25.66
C LEU A 213 -3.78 12.02 -25.60
N LYS A 214 -4.72 12.92 -25.40
CA LYS A 214 -4.42 14.28 -24.97
C LYS A 214 -4.53 14.34 -23.45
N ALA A 215 -3.68 15.13 -22.82
CA ALA A 215 -3.73 15.38 -21.40
C ALA A 215 -3.68 16.87 -21.11
N SER A 216 -4.52 17.33 -20.21
CA SER A 216 -4.50 18.68 -19.68
C SER A 216 -3.79 18.68 -18.33
N ILE A 217 -2.77 19.55 -18.19
CA ILE A 217 -1.93 19.62 -16.99
C ILE A 217 -2.15 20.96 -16.33
N GLY A 218 -2.48 20.97 -15.04
CA GLY A 218 -2.49 22.15 -14.21
C GLY A 218 -1.42 22.06 -13.14
N VAL A 219 -0.80 23.18 -12.84
CA VAL A 219 0.32 23.28 -11.89
C VAL A 219 -0.01 24.32 -10.85
N SER A 220 0.32 24.03 -9.60
CA SER A 220 0.32 24.97 -8.48
C SER A 220 1.59 24.81 -7.65
N LEU A 221 2.00 25.90 -7.00
CA LEU A 221 3.24 26.00 -6.23
C LEU A 221 2.94 26.44 -4.79
N PHE A 222 3.43 25.69 -3.83
CA PHE A 222 3.53 26.13 -2.43
C PHE A 222 4.79 27.01 -2.29
N PRO A 223 4.73 28.17 -1.60
CA PRO A 223 3.56 28.76 -0.93
C PRO A 223 2.72 29.70 -1.81
N ALA A 224 3.15 29.97 -3.07
CA ALA A 224 2.60 31.04 -3.91
C ALA A 224 1.10 30.86 -4.25
N ASP A 225 0.68 29.63 -4.57
CA ASP A 225 -0.68 29.32 -5.04
C ASP A 225 -1.58 28.72 -3.97
N GLY A 226 -1.07 28.54 -2.72
CA GLY A 226 -1.82 28.03 -1.59
C GLY A 226 -0.95 27.68 -0.39
N GLY A 227 -1.53 27.83 0.82
CA GLY A 227 -0.85 27.52 2.09
C GLY A 227 -1.02 26.08 2.57
N ASP A 228 -1.93 25.33 1.98
CA ASP A 228 -2.24 23.95 2.34
C ASP A 228 -2.52 23.08 1.13
N GLY A 229 -2.62 21.76 1.34
CA GLY A 229 -2.79 20.78 0.26
C GLY A 229 -4.10 20.95 -0.51
N GLU A 230 -5.17 21.34 0.14
CA GLU A 230 -6.47 21.53 -0.51
C GLU A 230 -6.47 22.78 -1.40
N ALA A 231 -5.88 23.88 -0.94
CA ALA A 231 -5.71 25.09 -1.72
C ALA A 231 -4.85 24.82 -2.97
N LEU A 232 -3.74 24.08 -2.83
CA LEU A 232 -2.89 23.72 -3.96
C LEU A 232 -3.63 22.85 -4.99
N LEU A 233 -4.37 21.85 -4.54
CA LEU A 233 -5.14 20.99 -5.46
C LEU A 233 -6.22 21.78 -6.19
N ARG A 234 -6.94 22.70 -5.51
CA ARG A 234 -7.91 23.59 -6.15
C ARG A 234 -7.24 24.53 -7.16
N SER A 235 -6.09 25.10 -6.83
CA SER A 235 -5.35 26.00 -7.74
C SER A 235 -4.84 25.24 -8.97
N ALA A 236 -4.29 24.04 -8.79
CA ALA A 236 -3.86 23.18 -9.90
C ALA A 236 -5.04 22.79 -10.79
N ASP A 237 -6.22 22.46 -10.23
CA ASP A 237 -7.40 22.14 -11.02
C ASP A 237 -7.90 23.34 -11.83
N ALA A 238 -7.94 24.53 -11.25
CA ALA A 238 -8.27 25.76 -11.96
C ALA A 238 -7.27 26.05 -13.11
N ALA A 239 -5.99 25.81 -12.91
CA ALA A 239 -4.96 25.96 -13.95
C ALA A 239 -5.15 24.93 -15.06
N ARG A 240 -5.43 23.68 -14.72
CA ARG A 240 -5.75 22.60 -15.68
C ARG A 240 -6.97 22.95 -16.54
N TYR A 241 -8.04 23.44 -15.92
CA TYR A 241 -9.24 23.84 -16.63
C TYR A 241 -8.95 24.94 -17.66
N ARG A 242 -8.18 25.98 -17.30
CA ARG A 242 -7.74 27.03 -18.22
C ARG A 242 -6.90 26.48 -19.38
N ALA A 243 -5.95 25.59 -19.09
CA ALA A 243 -5.12 24.94 -20.10
C ALA A 243 -5.94 24.14 -21.13
N ARG A 244 -7.02 23.45 -20.68
CA ARG A 244 -7.93 22.72 -21.56
C ARG A 244 -8.73 23.65 -22.47
N GLN A 245 -9.18 24.80 -21.97
CA GLN A 245 -9.94 25.79 -22.77
C GLN A 245 -9.10 26.38 -23.91
N LEU A 246 -7.82 26.67 -23.67
CA LEU A 246 -6.90 27.22 -24.66
C LEU A 246 -6.51 26.25 -25.79
N ARG A 247 -6.80 24.97 -25.65
CA ARG A 247 -6.51 23.90 -26.62
C ARG A 247 -7.71 23.49 -27.49
N ARG A 248 -8.89 24.00 -27.18
CA ARG A 248 -10.11 23.83 -27.97
C ARG A 248 -10.20 24.88 -29.05
#